data_2d57d87052660bce985cd37a7f0520b2
#
_entry.id   2d57d87052660bce985cd37a7f0520b2
#
_cell.length_a   1.000
_cell.length_b   1.000
_cell.length_c   1.000
_cell.angle_alpha   90.00
_cell.angle_beta   90.00
_cell.angle_gamma   90.00
#
_symmetry.space_group_name_H-M   'P 1'
#
loop_
_entity.id
_entity.type
_entity.pdbx_description
1 polymer ?
#
loop_
_entity_poly.entity_id
_entity_poly.type
_entity_poly.pdbx_seq_one_letter_code
_entity_poly.pdbx_strand_id
1 'polypeptide(L)'
;MPDNPNIEKIPNIVEQIPSTEQVTDTGQSIEQAPEQPAAIEQEPTPVEINLPDDTSQITVPADNTQIVLQQVEEILSKNMDKAFLSMDVATQAKFKVKGEQTGQQITLLLQKGRAGLRKITNLILEWLRIIPQVNKHYIEQEAKIKAENIINMYKNK
;
A
#
# COMPACT_ATOMS: atom_id res chain seq x y z
N MET A 1 18.64 5.86 -58.94
CA MET A 1 19.73 5.04 -58.38
C MET A 1 20.89 5.92 -58.04
N PRO A 2 21.22 6.10 -56.81
CA PRO A 2 22.54 5.65 -56.39
C PRO A 2 22.45 4.92 -55.04
N ASP A 3 23.21 3.85 -55.03
CA ASP A 3 23.60 3.02 -53.90
C ASP A 3 24.22 3.84 -52.79
N ASN A 4 23.89 3.51 -51.56
CA ASN A 4 24.69 3.89 -50.41
C ASN A 4 24.95 2.68 -49.50
N PRO A 5 26.09 2.02 -49.69
CA PRO A 5 26.57 1.03 -48.74
C PRO A 5 27.43 1.73 -47.68
N ASN A 6 26.93 1.87 -46.49
CA ASN A 6 27.82 2.09 -45.37
C ASN A 6 27.43 1.20 -44.18
N ILE A 7 27.85 -0.05 -44.37
CA ILE A 7 28.06 -0.99 -43.29
C ILE A 7 29.51 -0.81 -42.83
N GLU A 8 29.76 -0.12 -41.77
CA GLU A 8 31.06 -0.23 -41.12
C GLU A 8 30.95 -0.03 -39.60
N LYS A 9 31.23 -1.16 -39.01
CA LYS A 9 32.00 -1.36 -37.78
C LYS A 9 31.32 -1.11 -36.47
N ILE A 10 30.87 -2.24 -35.96
CA ILE A 10 30.79 -2.52 -34.53
C ILE A 10 32.21 -2.91 -34.05
N PRO A 11 32.86 -2.23 -33.17
CA PRO A 11 34.00 -2.81 -32.45
C PRO A 11 33.44 -3.62 -31.26
N ASN A 12 33.68 -4.89 -31.40
CA ASN A 12 33.69 -5.91 -30.37
C ASN A 12 34.69 -5.50 -29.28
N ILE A 13 34.23 -5.27 -28.09
CA ILE A 13 35.11 -5.24 -26.89
C ILE A 13 34.64 -6.36 -25.97
N VAL A 14 35.27 -7.48 -26.22
CA VAL A 14 35.39 -8.62 -25.33
C VAL A 14 36.49 -8.31 -24.31
N GLU A 15 36.22 -8.74 -23.09
CA GLU A 15 37.18 -9.06 -22.03
C GLU A 15 37.88 -7.91 -21.30
N GLN A 16 37.56 -7.82 -20.02
CA GLN A 16 38.56 -8.12 -18.98
C GLN A 16 37.89 -8.26 -17.61
N ILE A 17 37.85 -9.49 -17.16
CA ILE A 17 37.74 -9.85 -15.76
C ILE A 17 39.13 -9.90 -15.19
N PRO A 18 39.45 -9.29 -14.09
CA PRO A 18 40.52 -9.74 -13.24
C PRO A 18 39.96 -10.48 -12.03
N SER A 19 40.13 -11.78 -12.06
CA SER A 19 40.27 -12.59 -10.86
C SER A 19 41.50 -12.11 -10.07
N THR A 20 41.33 -11.92 -8.79
CA THR A 20 42.44 -12.06 -7.85
C THR A 20 41.89 -12.66 -6.57
N GLU A 21 42.14 -13.93 -6.44
CA GLU A 21 42.27 -14.65 -5.19
C GLU A 21 43.36 -14.01 -4.35
N GLN A 22 43.10 -13.84 -3.08
CA GLN A 22 44.10 -14.17 -2.06
C GLN A 22 43.47 -14.47 -0.72
N VAL A 23 43.61 -15.72 -0.41
CA VAL A 23 43.48 -16.36 0.88
C VAL A 23 44.57 -15.84 1.82
N THR A 24 44.22 -15.49 3.04
CA THR A 24 45.09 -15.69 4.20
C THR A 24 44.24 -16.02 5.42
N ASP A 25 44.29 -17.23 5.69
CA ASP A 25 44.29 -18.02 6.90
C ASP A 25 45.06 -17.35 8.07
N THR A 26 44.46 -17.37 9.26
CA THR A 26 45.04 -17.50 10.61
C THR A 26 43.86 -17.34 11.57
N GLY A 27 43.24 -18.32 12.17
CA GLY A 27 43.73 -19.33 13.08
C GLY A 27 43.81 -18.83 14.53
N GLN A 28 42.84 -19.24 15.34
CA GLN A 28 42.88 -19.62 16.77
C GLN A 28 41.53 -19.34 17.41
N SER A 29 40.68 -20.34 17.62
CA SER A 29 40.60 -21.28 18.73
C SER A 29 40.74 -20.65 20.10
N ILE A 30 39.65 -20.53 20.81
CA ILE A 30 39.53 -20.88 22.24
C ILE A 30 38.06 -21.20 22.54
N GLU A 31 37.82 -22.43 22.71
CA GLU A 31 36.91 -23.21 23.51
C GLU A 31 36.74 -22.61 24.92
N GLN A 32 35.49 -22.46 25.39
CA GLN A 32 35.06 -22.91 26.73
C GLN A 32 33.58 -22.51 26.94
N ALA A 33 32.69 -23.49 26.91
CA ALA A 33 31.55 -23.50 27.82
C ALA A 33 32.04 -24.02 29.18
N PRO A 34 31.43 -23.67 30.29
CA PRO A 34 30.29 -24.47 30.75
C PRO A 34 29.22 -23.74 31.63
N GLU A 35 28.13 -24.46 31.73
CA GLU A 35 27.23 -24.62 32.85
C GLU A 35 26.17 -23.55 33.19
N GLN A 36 24.93 -23.99 32.97
CA GLN A 36 23.77 -23.66 33.78
C GLN A 36 24.01 -24.05 35.24
N PRO A 37 23.32 -23.42 36.25
CA PRO A 37 21.95 -23.77 36.49
C PRO A 37 21.05 -22.67 37.13
N ALA A 38 19.80 -23.04 37.22
CA ALA A 38 18.81 -22.65 38.21
C ALA A 38 17.69 -21.70 37.81
N ALA A 39 16.58 -22.36 37.63
CA ALA A 39 15.21 -21.90 37.78
C ALA A 39 15.01 -20.82 38.85
N ILE A 40 14.34 -19.75 38.46
CA ILE A 40 13.44 -19.03 39.36
C ILE A 40 12.15 -18.79 38.58
N GLU A 41 11.21 -19.62 38.89
CA GLU A 41 9.79 -19.46 38.71
C GLU A 41 9.36 -18.17 39.42
N GLN A 42 8.97 -17.17 38.65
CA GLN A 42 8.22 -16.02 39.20
C GLN A 42 7.02 -15.79 38.29
N GLU A 43 5.88 -16.09 38.87
CA GLU A 43 4.55 -15.76 38.37
C GLU A 43 4.47 -14.29 37.90
N PRO A 44 3.84 -14.02 36.76
CA PRO A 44 3.53 -12.64 36.40
C PRO A 44 2.34 -12.16 37.23
N THR A 45 2.63 -11.34 38.19
CA THR A 45 1.62 -10.48 38.83
C THR A 45 1.02 -9.57 37.76
N PRO A 46 -0.32 -9.36 37.77
CA PRO A 46 -0.94 -8.42 36.85
C PRO A 46 -0.48 -7.00 37.19
N VAL A 47 0.33 -6.42 36.34
CA VAL A 47 0.63 -4.99 36.44
C VAL A 47 -0.60 -4.28 35.93
N GLU A 48 -1.36 -3.70 36.84
CA GLU A 48 -2.35 -2.68 36.55
C GLU A 48 -1.63 -1.51 35.87
N ILE A 49 -1.72 -1.46 34.51
CA ILE A 49 -1.30 -0.28 33.78
C ILE A 49 -2.41 0.75 33.97
N ASN A 50 -2.22 1.64 34.92
CA ASN A 50 -2.95 2.90 34.98
C ASN A 50 -2.56 3.70 33.72
N LEU A 51 -3.38 3.58 32.68
CA LEU A 51 -3.39 4.55 31.60
C LEU A 51 -3.98 5.86 32.18
N PRO A 52 -3.29 7.00 31.98
CA PRO A 52 -3.95 8.26 32.23
C PRO A 52 -5.10 8.40 31.23
N ASP A 53 -6.29 8.45 31.78
CA ASP A 53 -7.54 8.76 31.13
C ASP A 53 -7.50 10.26 30.72
N ASP A 54 -6.94 10.51 29.54
CA ASP A 54 -7.16 11.76 28.81
C ASP A 54 -7.66 11.42 27.40
N THR A 55 -8.74 10.67 27.41
CA THR A 55 -9.61 10.58 26.25
C THR A 55 -10.51 11.80 26.28
N SER A 56 -10.00 12.90 25.81
CA SER A 56 -10.84 13.97 25.27
C SER A 56 -11.67 13.36 24.15
N GLN A 57 -12.83 12.85 24.55
CA GLN A 57 -13.87 12.32 23.67
C GLN A 57 -14.29 13.45 22.72
N ILE A 58 -13.67 13.46 21.54
CA ILE A 58 -14.34 14.01 20.39
C ILE A 58 -15.40 12.96 20.02
N THR A 59 -16.53 13.03 20.69
CA THR A 59 -17.74 12.30 20.31
C THR A 59 -18.30 12.93 19.05
N VAL A 60 -17.66 12.65 17.91
CA VAL A 60 -18.36 12.68 16.64
C VAL A 60 -19.35 11.51 16.69
N PRO A 61 -20.65 11.74 16.41
CA PRO A 61 -21.64 10.66 16.51
C PRO A 61 -21.18 9.51 15.60
N ALA A 62 -20.80 8.40 16.20
CA ALA A 62 -20.22 7.23 15.52
C ALA A 62 -21.10 6.69 14.39
N ASP A 63 -22.42 6.84 14.52
CA ASP A 63 -23.39 6.39 13.54
C ASP A 63 -23.27 7.12 12.19
N ASN A 64 -23.04 8.44 12.19
CA ASN A 64 -23.02 9.19 10.93
C ASN A 64 -21.72 8.96 10.14
N THR A 65 -20.62 8.69 10.84
CA THR A 65 -19.32 8.36 10.21
C THR A 65 -19.36 7.02 9.52
N GLN A 66 -19.95 6.01 10.17
CA GLN A 66 -20.07 4.67 9.59
C GLN A 66 -20.99 4.65 8.38
N ILE A 67 -22.12 5.37 8.43
CA ILE A 67 -23.04 5.48 7.29
C ILE A 67 -22.33 6.12 6.08
N VAL A 68 -21.53 7.19 6.30
CA VAL A 68 -20.78 7.83 5.21
C VAL A 68 -19.72 6.88 4.66
N LEU A 69 -18.99 6.18 5.53
CA LEU A 69 -17.98 5.21 5.11
C LEU A 69 -18.60 4.11 4.25
N GLN A 70 -19.68 3.51 4.70
CA GLN A 70 -20.37 2.46 3.95
C GLN A 70 -20.83 2.94 2.57
N GLN A 71 -21.39 4.14 2.48
CA GLN A 71 -21.81 4.73 1.19
C GLN A 71 -20.60 5.02 0.27
N VAL A 72 -19.46 5.46 0.83
CA VAL A 72 -18.23 5.64 0.07
C VAL A 72 -17.71 4.30 -0.45
N GLU A 73 -17.68 3.27 0.38
CA GLU A 73 -17.26 1.91 0.01
C GLU A 73 -18.16 1.30 -1.07
N GLU A 74 -19.46 1.51 -0.98
CA GLU A 74 -20.42 1.09 -2.01
C GLU A 74 -20.11 1.73 -3.37
N ILE A 75 -19.85 3.04 -3.39
CA ILE A 75 -19.48 3.74 -4.62
C ILE A 75 -18.13 3.24 -5.15
N LEU A 76 -17.15 2.98 -4.26
CA LEU A 76 -15.84 2.47 -4.65
C LEU A 76 -15.92 1.05 -5.25
N SER A 77 -16.71 0.16 -4.68
CA SER A 77 -16.87 -1.22 -5.16
C SER A 77 -17.68 -1.34 -6.44
N LYS A 78 -18.53 -0.38 -6.74
CA LYS A 78 -19.40 -0.41 -7.93
C LYS A 78 -18.57 -0.59 -9.21
N ASN A 79 -18.98 -1.56 -10.05
CA ASN A 79 -18.34 -1.92 -11.33
C ASN A 79 -16.90 -2.47 -11.21
N MET A 80 -16.45 -2.88 -10.01
CA MET A 80 -15.10 -3.42 -9.82
C MET A 80 -15.04 -4.95 -9.85
N ASP A 81 -16.17 -5.64 -9.88
CA ASP A 81 -16.25 -7.11 -9.80
C ASP A 81 -15.42 -7.81 -10.87
N LYS A 82 -15.54 -7.38 -12.12
CA LYS A 82 -14.80 -7.98 -13.24
C LYS A 82 -13.29 -7.77 -13.10
N ALA A 83 -12.88 -6.57 -12.72
CA ALA A 83 -11.49 -6.24 -12.50
C ALA A 83 -10.93 -7.03 -11.31
N PHE A 84 -11.67 -7.15 -10.22
CA PHE A 84 -11.29 -7.91 -9.04
C PHE A 84 -11.11 -9.40 -9.34
N LEU A 85 -12.04 -10.02 -10.06
CA LEU A 85 -11.95 -11.43 -10.44
C LEU A 85 -10.83 -11.74 -11.42
N SER A 86 -10.34 -10.76 -12.18
CA SER A 86 -9.21 -10.92 -13.10
C SER A 86 -7.84 -10.85 -12.43
N MET A 87 -7.78 -10.47 -11.14
CA MET A 87 -6.53 -10.37 -10.39
C MET A 87 -6.17 -11.71 -9.74
N ASP A 88 -4.87 -11.91 -9.53
CA ASP A 88 -4.38 -12.99 -8.66
C ASP A 88 -4.72 -12.74 -7.19
N VAL A 89 -4.75 -13.80 -6.39
CA VAL A 89 -5.17 -13.75 -4.97
C VAL A 89 -4.36 -12.72 -4.15
N ALA A 90 -3.05 -12.61 -4.39
CA ALA A 90 -2.20 -11.65 -3.69
C ALA A 90 -2.54 -10.20 -4.05
N THR A 91 -2.84 -9.94 -5.32
CA THR A 91 -3.27 -8.62 -5.78
C THR A 91 -4.67 -8.27 -5.30
N GLN A 92 -5.60 -9.24 -5.28
CA GLN A 92 -6.95 -9.06 -4.70
C GLN A 92 -6.88 -8.62 -3.23
N ALA A 93 -6.03 -9.27 -2.43
CA ALA A 93 -5.84 -8.91 -1.03
C ALA A 93 -5.32 -7.47 -0.87
N LYS A 94 -4.31 -7.08 -1.65
CA LYS A 94 -3.77 -5.70 -1.66
C LYS A 94 -4.81 -4.68 -2.11
N PHE A 95 -5.58 -5.01 -3.15
CA PHE A 95 -6.63 -4.15 -3.70
C PHE A 95 -7.72 -3.89 -2.66
N LYS A 96 -8.16 -4.94 -1.95
CA LYS A 96 -9.16 -4.83 -0.87
C LYS A 96 -8.66 -3.93 0.27
N VAL A 97 -7.50 -4.23 0.84
CA VAL A 97 -6.92 -3.45 1.95
C VAL A 97 -6.72 -1.97 1.56
N LYS A 98 -6.19 -1.72 0.36
CA LYS A 98 -6.01 -0.35 -0.13
C LYS A 98 -7.34 0.35 -0.40
N GLY A 99 -8.36 -0.38 -0.86
CA GLY A 99 -9.72 0.13 -1.05
C GLY A 99 -10.36 0.60 0.26
N GLU A 100 -10.29 -0.21 1.31
CA GLU A 100 -10.76 0.13 2.65
C GLU A 100 -10.03 1.38 3.21
N GLN A 101 -8.71 1.43 3.09
CA GLN A 101 -7.91 2.60 3.47
C GLN A 101 -8.31 3.86 2.69
N THR A 102 -8.56 3.72 1.39
CA THR A 102 -9.01 4.82 0.54
C THR A 102 -10.39 5.31 0.97
N GLY A 103 -11.33 4.42 1.26
CA GLY A 103 -12.65 4.74 1.79
C GLY A 103 -12.59 5.53 3.09
N GLN A 104 -11.78 5.07 4.04
CA GLN A 104 -11.56 5.76 5.32
C GLN A 104 -10.97 7.17 5.13
N GLN A 105 -9.94 7.30 4.30
CA GLN A 105 -9.32 8.61 4.02
C GLN A 105 -10.27 9.58 3.37
N ILE A 106 -11.09 9.13 2.42
CA ILE A 106 -12.12 9.95 1.77
C ILE A 106 -13.16 10.38 2.79
N THR A 107 -13.64 9.47 3.64
CA THR A 107 -14.61 9.79 4.71
C THR A 107 -14.09 10.86 5.65
N LEU A 108 -12.83 10.76 6.08
CA LEU A 108 -12.19 11.78 6.91
C LEU A 108 -12.07 13.14 6.21
N LEU A 109 -11.78 13.16 4.90
CA LEU A 109 -11.72 14.40 4.12
C LEU A 109 -13.11 15.05 4.00
N LEU A 110 -14.16 14.26 3.81
CA LEU A 110 -15.55 14.71 3.75
C LEU A 110 -15.95 15.37 5.07
N GLN A 111 -15.70 14.72 6.19
CA GLN A 111 -16.03 15.22 7.52
C GLN A 111 -15.29 16.52 7.87
N LYS A 112 -14.03 16.61 7.50
CA LYS A 112 -13.21 17.82 7.72
C LYS A 112 -13.56 18.99 6.79
N GLY A 113 -14.55 18.84 5.90
CA GLY A 113 -14.89 19.84 4.88
C GLY A 113 -13.77 20.14 3.88
N ARG A 114 -12.77 19.25 3.79
CA ARG A 114 -11.60 19.41 2.91
C ARG A 114 -11.65 18.50 1.69
N ALA A 115 -12.79 17.93 1.40
CA ALA A 115 -13.02 17.03 0.29
C ALA A 115 -13.09 17.80 -1.04
N GLY A 116 -11.94 18.09 -1.62
CA GLY A 116 -11.86 18.60 -2.99
C GLY A 116 -11.91 17.45 -4.00
N LEU A 117 -12.61 17.64 -5.13
CA LEU A 117 -12.73 16.66 -6.21
C LEU A 117 -11.36 16.07 -6.61
N ARG A 118 -10.34 16.93 -6.79
CA ARG A 118 -8.99 16.49 -7.17
C ARG A 118 -8.34 15.57 -6.14
N LYS A 119 -8.53 15.85 -4.85
CA LYS A 119 -7.94 15.01 -3.78
C LYS A 119 -8.57 13.63 -3.76
N ILE A 120 -9.90 13.57 -3.83
CA ILE A 120 -10.64 12.30 -3.87
C ILE A 120 -10.28 11.53 -5.14
N THR A 121 -10.26 12.19 -6.31
CA THR A 121 -9.87 11.54 -7.58
C THR A 121 -8.46 10.94 -7.48
N ASN A 122 -7.50 11.65 -6.90
CA ASN A 122 -6.13 11.13 -6.76
C ASN A 122 -6.05 9.91 -5.85
N LEU A 123 -6.76 9.90 -4.72
CA LEU A 123 -6.82 8.76 -3.82
C LEU A 123 -7.41 7.52 -4.51
N ILE A 124 -8.50 7.70 -5.25
CA ILE A 124 -9.13 6.62 -6.01
C ILE A 124 -8.20 6.16 -7.14
N LEU A 125 -7.52 7.08 -7.82
CA LEU A 125 -6.59 6.77 -8.89
C LEU A 125 -5.40 5.92 -8.39
N GLU A 126 -4.83 6.25 -7.24
CA GLU A 126 -3.77 5.45 -6.61
C GLU A 126 -4.23 4.04 -6.28
N TRP A 127 -5.45 3.90 -5.79
CA TRP A 127 -6.04 2.60 -5.53
C TRP A 127 -6.28 1.80 -6.80
N LEU A 128 -6.90 2.39 -7.82
CA LEU A 128 -7.21 1.70 -9.08
C LEU A 128 -5.95 1.32 -9.89
N ARG A 129 -4.81 1.98 -9.67
CA ARG A 129 -3.53 1.61 -10.30
C ARG A 129 -2.99 0.25 -9.86
N ILE A 130 -3.53 -0.34 -8.81
CA ILE A 130 -3.18 -1.70 -8.37
C ILE A 130 -3.69 -2.74 -9.36
N ILE A 131 -4.75 -2.41 -10.13
CA ILE A 131 -5.35 -3.32 -11.12
C ILE A 131 -4.35 -3.55 -12.26
N PRO A 132 -3.89 -4.80 -12.48
CA PRO A 132 -2.95 -5.09 -13.56
C PRO A 132 -3.65 -5.01 -14.92
N GLN A 133 -2.89 -4.66 -15.96
CA GLN A 133 -3.31 -4.71 -17.38
C GLN A 133 -4.53 -3.84 -17.74
N VAL A 134 -4.89 -2.85 -16.93
CA VAL A 134 -6.00 -1.95 -17.23
C VAL A 134 -5.51 -0.69 -17.94
N ASN A 135 -6.28 -0.23 -18.92
CA ASN A 135 -5.97 1.00 -19.65
C ASN A 135 -5.99 2.21 -18.70
N LYS A 136 -4.93 3.02 -18.76
CA LYS A 136 -4.77 4.24 -17.97
C LYS A 136 -5.96 5.20 -18.10
N HIS A 137 -6.47 5.39 -19.30
CA HIS A 137 -7.63 6.27 -19.54
C HIS A 137 -8.90 5.76 -18.86
N TYR A 138 -9.11 4.43 -18.85
CA TYR A 138 -10.23 3.83 -18.14
C TYR A 138 -10.13 4.10 -16.63
N ILE A 139 -8.95 3.90 -16.04
CA ILE A 139 -8.70 4.16 -14.61
C ILE A 139 -8.95 5.64 -14.27
N GLU A 140 -8.49 6.57 -15.11
CA GLU A 140 -8.68 8.01 -14.92
C GLU A 140 -10.16 8.42 -14.99
N GLN A 141 -10.90 7.88 -15.94
CA GLN A 141 -12.35 8.13 -16.05
C GLN A 141 -13.11 7.54 -14.86
N GLU A 142 -12.83 6.30 -14.51
CA GLU A 142 -13.50 5.62 -13.40
C GLU A 142 -13.22 6.32 -12.07
N ALA A 143 -11.98 6.75 -11.83
CA ALA A 143 -11.63 7.51 -10.63
C ALA A 143 -12.39 8.84 -10.56
N LYS A 144 -12.55 9.55 -11.67
CA LYS A 144 -13.30 10.81 -11.74
C LYS A 144 -14.78 10.58 -11.48
N ILE A 145 -15.39 9.60 -12.12
CA ILE A 145 -16.83 9.26 -11.96
C ILE A 145 -17.11 8.90 -10.50
N LYS A 146 -16.30 8.05 -9.88
CA LYS A 146 -16.45 7.67 -8.47
C LYS A 146 -16.29 8.88 -7.54
N ALA A 147 -15.30 9.74 -7.78
CA ALA A 147 -15.08 10.94 -6.99
C ALA A 147 -16.26 11.93 -7.10
N GLU A 148 -16.81 12.13 -8.28
CA GLU A 148 -18.00 12.97 -8.51
C GLU A 148 -19.23 12.38 -7.77
N ASN A 149 -19.45 11.08 -7.87
CA ASN A 149 -20.55 10.39 -7.17
C ASN A 149 -20.44 10.54 -5.65
N ILE A 150 -19.26 10.40 -5.08
CA ILE A 150 -19.01 10.58 -3.65
C ILE A 150 -19.30 12.01 -3.20
N ILE A 151 -18.85 13.01 -3.96
CA ILE A 151 -19.10 14.41 -3.63
C ILE A 151 -20.59 14.74 -3.74
N ASN A 152 -21.25 14.26 -4.78
CA ASN A 152 -22.69 14.48 -4.97
C ASN A 152 -23.50 13.80 -3.87
N MET A 153 -23.16 12.57 -3.50
CA MET A 153 -23.79 11.86 -2.38
C MET A 153 -23.66 12.67 -1.08
N TYR A 154 -22.50 13.22 -0.81
CA TYR A 154 -22.23 13.97 0.41
C TYR A 154 -22.88 15.36 0.44
N LYS A 155 -23.02 16.03 -0.71
CA LYS A 155 -23.70 17.33 -0.81
C LYS A 155 -25.22 17.25 -0.69
N ASN A 156 -25.80 16.11 -1.06
CA ASN A 156 -27.24 15.89 -1.05
C ASN A 156 -27.77 15.36 0.30
N LYS A 157 -26.92 15.29 1.31
CA LYS A 157 -27.27 15.02 2.70
C LYS A 157 -27.54 16.29 3.47
#